data_32d72e8f22a2838fb37f59771dd04c7e
#
_entry.id   32d72e8f22a2838fb37f59771dd04c7e
#
_cell.length_a   1.000
_cell.length_b   1.000
_cell.length_c   1.000
_cell.angle_alpha   90.00
_cell.angle_beta   90.00
_cell.angle_gamma   90.00
#
_symmetry.space_group_name_H-M   'P 1'
#
loop_
_entity.id
_entity.type
_entity.pdbx_description
1 polymer ?
#
loop_
_entity_poly.entity_id
_entity_poly.type
_entity_poly.pdbx_seq_one_letter_code
_entity_poly.pdbx_strand_id
1 'polypeptide(L)'
;LRLNQWIATATVGWIPITIYDKTQWNPPDCKDWREAVQLLRGKTCYGGVDLSKSTDLTAFVLVFPPQEGLDRWVALPTGWMPLDGIDAREREDHVPYRDWIRAGFLHGCEGDIIDFEAVADAVVQAAQDYDLRMVGFDPYLGATVMQNIRERLAGTVTEVVEIPQGIRTISPPMKELERLIRAHEMLHVHNTAARQCFLNLRCVSDDNENIKPTKKRSRGRIDITVAWIIAFATAM
;
A
#
# COMPACT_ATOMS: atom_id res chain seq x y z
N LEU A 1 -13.46 -6.83 -45.21
CA LEU A 1 -14.13 -6.46 -43.95
C LEU A 1 -13.21 -6.82 -42.78
N ARG A 2 -12.53 -5.83 -42.17
CA ARG A 2 -11.82 -6.02 -40.90
C ARG A 2 -12.84 -5.82 -39.80
N LEU A 3 -13.26 -6.90 -39.17
CA LEU A 3 -14.00 -6.85 -37.92
C LEU A 3 -13.09 -6.28 -36.85
N ASN A 4 -13.36 -5.04 -36.42
CA ASN A 4 -12.79 -4.48 -35.21
C ASN A 4 -13.39 -5.26 -34.03
N GLN A 5 -12.78 -6.38 -33.66
CA GLN A 5 -13.09 -7.02 -32.39
C GLN A 5 -12.56 -6.14 -31.28
N TRP A 6 -13.45 -5.44 -30.59
CA TRP A 6 -13.18 -4.86 -29.31
C TRP A 6 -12.91 -6.02 -28.35
N ILE A 7 -11.65 -6.33 -28.11
CA ILE A 7 -11.27 -7.25 -27.04
C ILE A 7 -11.63 -6.50 -25.76
N ALA A 8 -12.78 -6.82 -25.19
CA ALA A 8 -13.14 -6.38 -23.86
C ALA A 8 -12.13 -6.97 -22.88
N THR A 9 -11.13 -6.19 -22.50
CA THR A 9 -10.18 -6.56 -21.45
C THR A 9 -11.01 -6.90 -20.22
N ALA A 10 -11.09 -8.18 -19.87
CA ALA A 10 -11.88 -8.64 -18.74
C ALA A 10 -11.35 -7.97 -17.47
N THR A 11 -12.21 -7.27 -16.76
CA THR A 11 -11.87 -6.69 -15.47
C THR A 11 -12.16 -7.72 -14.42
N VAL A 12 -11.13 -8.28 -13.81
CA VAL A 12 -11.25 -9.28 -12.75
C VAL A 12 -10.77 -8.67 -11.44
N GLY A 13 -11.44 -9.02 -10.33
CA GLY A 13 -10.88 -8.76 -9.00
C GLY A 13 -9.54 -9.48 -8.89
N TRP A 14 -8.57 -8.87 -8.21
CA TRP A 14 -7.23 -9.46 -8.11
C TRP A 14 -7.27 -10.80 -7.35
N ILE A 15 -7.53 -10.75 -6.05
CA ILE A 15 -7.59 -11.90 -5.16
C ILE A 15 -8.94 -11.86 -4.42
N PRO A 16 -9.65 -12.99 -4.24
CA PRO A 16 -10.85 -13.03 -3.42
C PRO A 16 -10.59 -12.51 -2.01
N ILE A 17 -11.46 -11.61 -1.53
CA ILE A 17 -11.31 -11.00 -0.20
C ILE A 17 -11.28 -12.03 0.93
N THR A 18 -11.93 -13.17 0.75
CA THR A 18 -11.93 -14.28 1.71
C THR A 18 -10.54 -14.92 1.89
N ILE A 19 -9.66 -14.81 0.89
CA ILE A 19 -8.26 -15.25 1.00
C ILE A 19 -7.46 -14.20 1.78
N TYR A 20 -7.61 -12.91 1.44
CA TYR A 20 -7.02 -11.80 2.17
C TYR A 20 -7.37 -11.85 3.67
N ASP A 21 -8.64 -12.02 4.01
CA ASP A 21 -9.09 -12.05 5.40
C ASP A 21 -8.43 -13.17 6.24
N LYS A 22 -8.01 -14.26 5.60
CA LYS A 22 -7.29 -15.36 6.26
C LYS A 22 -5.81 -15.08 6.48
N THR A 23 -5.26 -14.02 5.91
CA THR A 23 -3.85 -13.64 6.06
C THR A 23 -3.64 -12.51 7.07
N GLN A 24 -4.64 -12.22 7.91
CA GLN A 24 -4.45 -11.27 8.99
C GLN A 24 -3.41 -11.79 9.99
N TRP A 25 -2.43 -10.95 10.30
CA TRP A 25 -1.38 -11.27 11.27
C TRP A 25 -1.88 -11.07 12.70
N ASN A 26 -2.02 -12.17 13.42
CA ASN A 26 -2.49 -12.21 14.78
C ASN A 26 -1.49 -12.99 15.65
N PRO A 27 -0.42 -12.35 16.16
CA PRO A 27 0.51 -12.99 17.09
C PRO A 27 -0.23 -13.40 18.37
N PRO A 28 0.03 -14.60 18.94
CA PRO A 28 -0.79 -15.19 20.00
C PRO A 28 -0.80 -14.38 21.30
N ASP A 29 0.25 -13.61 21.59
CA ASP A 29 0.39 -12.86 22.83
C ASP A 29 0.01 -11.39 22.73
N CYS A 30 -0.55 -10.96 21.56
CA CYS A 30 -0.96 -9.59 21.33
C CYS A 30 -2.49 -9.44 21.46
N LYS A 31 -2.94 -8.45 22.21
CA LYS A 31 -4.36 -8.15 22.42
C LYS A 31 -4.99 -7.50 21.21
N ASP A 32 -4.22 -6.68 20.49
CA ASP A 32 -4.68 -5.96 19.31
C ASP A 32 -3.52 -5.74 18.30
N TRP A 33 -3.86 -5.12 17.19
CA TRP A 33 -2.90 -4.82 16.14
C TRP A 33 -1.79 -3.85 16.57
N ARG A 34 -2.03 -2.96 17.55
CA ARG A 34 -1.04 -2.00 18.05
C ARG A 34 0.05 -2.70 18.84
N GLU A 35 -0.31 -3.69 19.66
CA GLU A 35 0.66 -4.54 20.34
C GLU A 35 1.45 -5.37 19.33
N ALA A 36 0.77 -5.93 18.30
CA ALA A 36 1.44 -6.69 17.25
C ALA A 36 2.51 -5.86 16.52
N VAL A 37 2.23 -4.61 16.19
CA VAL A 37 3.20 -3.71 15.51
C VAL A 37 4.48 -3.51 16.32
N GLN A 38 4.44 -3.55 17.67
CA GLN A 38 5.64 -3.42 18.49
C GLN A 38 6.65 -4.57 18.27
N LEU A 39 6.16 -5.76 17.86
CA LEU A 39 7.02 -6.90 17.53
C LEU A 39 7.86 -6.69 16.25
N LEU A 40 7.50 -5.72 15.45
CA LEU A 40 8.21 -5.37 14.21
C LEU A 40 9.38 -4.40 14.44
N ARG A 41 9.49 -3.79 15.63
CA ARG A 41 10.54 -2.81 15.93
C ARG A 41 11.94 -3.40 15.72
N GLY A 42 12.79 -2.61 15.06
CA GLY A 42 14.17 -2.98 14.73
C GLY A 42 14.31 -4.05 13.64
N LYS A 43 13.20 -4.57 13.08
CA LYS A 43 13.26 -5.59 12.03
C LYS A 43 13.50 -4.95 10.67
N THR A 44 14.21 -5.68 9.81
CA THR A 44 14.46 -5.29 8.42
C THR A 44 13.12 -5.17 7.67
N CYS A 45 12.95 -4.08 6.93
CA CYS A 45 11.76 -3.85 6.12
C CYS A 45 12.05 -3.01 4.86
N TYR A 46 11.05 -2.97 3.98
CA TYR A 46 11.03 -2.20 2.75
C TYR A 46 9.74 -1.40 2.68
N GLY A 47 9.80 -0.18 2.17
CA GLY A 47 8.66 0.72 2.08
C GLY A 47 8.16 0.92 0.66
N GLY A 48 6.88 1.22 0.53
CA GLY A 48 6.27 1.65 -0.72
C GLY A 48 5.32 2.81 -0.49
N VAL A 49 5.47 3.87 -1.28
CA VAL A 49 4.64 5.07 -1.20
C VAL A 49 3.83 5.21 -2.48
N ASP A 50 2.52 5.30 -2.37
CA ASP A 50 1.61 5.73 -3.44
C ASP A 50 1.05 7.11 -3.09
N LEU A 51 1.61 8.14 -3.73
CA LEU A 51 1.15 9.51 -3.58
C LEU A 51 -0.02 9.76 -4.51
N SER A 52 -1.12 10.21 -3.97
CA SER A 52 -2.26 10.68 -4.75
C SER A 52 -2.08 12.13 -5.20
N LYS A 53 -3.00 12.60 -6.04
CA LYS A 53 -3.26 14.05 -6.13
C LYS A 53 -3.68 14.54 -4.76
N SER A 54 -3.35 15.78 -4.43
CA SER A 54 -3.44 16.37 -3.09
C SER A 54 -4.76 16.19 -2.33
N THR A 55 -5.85 15.84 -3.00
CA THR A 55 -7.20 15.72 -2.42
C THR A 55 -7.68 14.28 -2.25
N ASP A 56 -6.84 13.29 -2.54
CA ASP A 56 -7.19 11.86 -2.51
C ASP A 56 -6.43 11.09 -1.42
N LEU A 57 -6.71 9.79 -1.24
CA LEU A 57 -6.00 8.92 -0.30
C LEU A 57 -4.53 8.76 -0.73
N THR A 58 -3.61 9.03 0.17
CA THR A 58 -2.17 8.75 0.02
C THR A 58 -1.80 7.62 0.97
N ALA A 59 -0.87 6.76 0.57
CA ALA A 59 -0.53 5.57 1.35
C ALA A 59 0.99 5.33 1.43
N PHE A 60 1.39 4.78 2.58
CA PHE A 60 2.71 4.23 2.85
C PHE A 60 2.55 2.83 3.46
N VAL A 61 3.19 1.84 2.88
CA VAL A 61 3.14 0.46 3.37
C VAL A 61 4.57 -0.03 3.59
N LEU A 62 4.80 -0.66 4.74
CA LEU A 62 6.03 -1.40 5.00
C LEU A 62 5.78 -2.89 4.78
N VAL A 63 6.76 -3.60 4.24
CA VAL A 63 6.78 -5.06 4.17
C VAL A 63 8.03 -5.58 4.87
N PHE A 64 7.84 -6.55 5.73
CA PHE A 64 8.87 -7.20 6.54
C PHE A 64 9.06 -8.62 6.01
N PRO A 65 10.23 -8.96 5.45
CA PRO A 65 10.52 -10.32 5.00
C PRO A 65 10.64 -11.30 6.17
N PRO A 66 10.56 -12.62 5.91
CA PRO A 66 10.91 -13.63 6.90
C PRO A 66 12.32 -13.39 7.45
N GLN A 67 12.42 -13.36 8.76
CA GLN A 67 13.66 -13.10 9.51
C GLN A 67 13.52 -13.60 10.94
N GLU A 68 14.54 -13.47 11.79
CA GLU A 68 14.44 -13.88 13.20
C GLU A 68 13.20 -13.29 13.89
N GLY A 69 12.35 -14.15 14.41
CA GLY A 69 11.08 -13.81 15.04
C GLY A 69 9.93 -13.45 14.07
N LEU A 70 10.13 -13.66 12.76
CA LEU A 70 9.09 -13.56 11.75
C LEU A 70 9.24 -14.70 10.73
N ASP A 71 8.40 -15.72 10.81
CA ASP A 71 8.45 -16.88 9.91
C ASP A 71 7.91 -16.58 8.50
N ARG A 72 7.15 -15.52 8.35
CA ARG A 72 6.45 -15.12 7.13
C ARG A 72 6.56 -13.62 6.89
N TRP A 73 6.29 -13.21 5.67
CA TRP A 73 6.14 -11.79 5.33
C TRP A 73 5.01 -11.13 6.13
N VAL A 74 5.23 -9.90 6.56
CA VAL A 74 4.19 -9.10 7.23
C VAL A 74 4.11 -7.72 6.57
N ALA A 75 2.92 -7.29 6.17
CA ALA A 75 2.67 -5.95 5.67
C ALA A 75 2.06 -5.06 6.77
N LEU A 76 2.57 -3.84 6.92
CA LEU A 76 2.07 -2.80 7.81
C LEU A 76 1.57 -1.60 6.99
N PRO A 77 0.25 -1.47 6.79
CA PRO A 77 -0.34 -0.40 5.99
C PRO A 77 -0.60 0.87 6.81
N THR A 78 -0.35 2.02 6.18
CA THR A 78 -0.67 3.36 6.69
C THR A 78 -1.25 4.22 5.56
N GLY A 79 -2.16 5.14 5.86
CA GLY A 79 -2.75 6.03 4.87
C GLY A 79 -3.15 7.38 5.45
N TRP A 80 -3.25 8.39 4.57
CA TRP A 80 -3.62 9.77 4.91
C TRP A 80 -4.77 10.25 4.03
N MET A 81 -5.69 11.00 4.61
CA MET A 81 -6.84 11.57 3.91
C MET A 81 -7.14 12.99 4.42
N PRO A 82 -7.47 13.95 3.53
CA PRO A 82 -7.90 15.28 3.95
C PRO A 82 -9.22 15.20 4.72
N LEU A 83 -9.35 16.00 5.78
CA LEU A 83 -10.56 16.04 6.62
C LEU A 83 -11.67 16.87 5.99
N ASP A 84 -11.33 17.92 5.25
CA ASP A 84 -12.34 18.72 4.56
C ASP A 84 -13.02 17.89 3.46
N GLY A 85 -14.35 17.96 3.42
CA GLY A 85 -15.14 17.18 2.47
C GLY A 85 -15.23 15.67 2.78
N ILE A 86 -14.79 15.21 3.96
CA ILE A 86 -14.82 13.79 4.33
C ILE A 86 -16.23 13.20 4.32
N ASP A 87 -17.27 13.99 4.68
CA ASP A 87 -18.69 13.57 4.63
C ASP A 87 -19.16 13.26 3.20
N ALA A 88 -18.68 14.04 2.24
CA ALA A 88 -18.99 13.81 0.83
C ALA A 88 -18.32 12.53 0.33
N ARG A 89 -17.05 12.32 0.70
CA ARG A 89 -16.29 11.11 0.36
C ARG A 89 -16.89 9.86 1.00
N GLU A 90 -17.33 9.91 2.27
CA GLU A 90 -18.01 8.79 2.92
C GLU A 90 -19.28 8.39 2.19
N ARG A 91 -20.06 9.38 1.71
CA ARG A 91 -21.28 9.11 0.93
C ARG A 91 -20.98 8.56 -0.46
N GLU A 92 -19.95 9.08 -1.13
CA GLU A 92 -19.56 8.67 -2.48
C GLU A 92 -18.98 7.23 -2.48
N ASP A 93 -18.05 6.97 -1.56
CA ASP A 93 -17.33 5.69 -1.48
C ASP A 93 -18.09 4.64 -0.65
N HIS A 94 -19.15 5.03 0.07
CA HIS A 94 -19.94 4.19 0.98
C HIS A 94 -19.10 3.51 2.06
N VAL A 95 -18.15 4.25 2.65
CA VAL A 95 -17.24 3.76 3.70
C VAL A 95 -17.08 4.78 4.84
N PRO A 96 -16.81 4.33 6.09
CA PRO A 96 -16.76 5.19 7.27
C PRO A 96 -15.32 5.72 7.52
N TYR A 97 -14.84 6.66 6.72
CA TYR A 97 -13.49 7.21 6.86
C TYR A 97 -13.18 7.79 8.24
N ARG A 98 -14.15 8.50 8.86
CA ARG A 98 -14.00 9.05 10.21
C ARG A 98 -13.79 7.98 11.26
N ASP A 99 -14.49 6.86 11.13
CA ASP A 99 -14.32 5.74 12.05
C ASP A 99 -12.95 5.11 11.89
N TRP A 100 -12.46 5.00 10.66
CA TRP A 100 -11.11 4.49 10.38
C TRP A 100 -10.02 5.42 10.93
N ILE A 101 -10.22 6.75 10.85
CA ILE A 101 -9.29 7.72 11.44
C ILE A 101 -9.33 7.61 12.98
N ARG A 102 -10.51 7.56 13.61
CA ARG A 102 -10.64 7.37 15.07
C ARG A 102 -10.02 6.06 15.55
N ALA A 103 -10.13 5.00 14.78
CA ALA A 103 -9.53 3.70 15.08
C ALA A 103 -8.00 3.65 14.84
N GLY A 104 -7.43 4.67 14.19
CA GLY A 104 -6.01 4.74 13.85
C GLY A 104 -5.62 3.94 12.61
N PHE A 105 -6.57 3.59 11.75
CA PHE A 105 -6.32 2.92 10.48
C PHE A 105 -5.95 3.89 9.35
N LEU A 106 -6.31 5.17 9.51
CA LEU A 106 -5.93 6.28 8.65
C LEU A 106 -5.54 7.48 9.49
N HIS A 107 -4.74 8.37 8.92
CA HIS A 107 -4.44 9.70 9.46
C HIS A 107 -5.28 10.74 8.73
N GLY A 108 -5.93 11.62 9.49
CA GLY A 108 -6.63 12.79 8.95
C GLY A 108 -5.66 13.95 8.80
N CYS A 109 -5.59 14.56 7.61
CA CYS A 109 -4.89 15.82 7.37
C CYS A 109 -5.87 16.98 7.50
N GLU A 110 -5.49 18.05 8.25
CA GLU A 110 -6.32 19.25 8.32
C GLU A 110 -6.42 19.95 6.95
N GLY A 111 -7.60 20.46 6.63
CA GLY A 111 -7.88 21.10 5.34
C GLY A 111 -8.30 20.12 4.24
N ASP A 112 -8.20 20.57 3.00
CA ASP A 112 -8.70 19.89 1.80
C ASP A 112 -7.61 19.13 1.01
N ILE A 113 -6.34 19.23 1.44
CA ILE A 113 -5.18 18.60 0.79
C ILE A 113 -4.44 17.66 1.74
N ILE A 114 -3.69 16.72 1.14
CA ILE A 114 -2.77 15.86 1.89
C ILE A 114 -1.59 16.69 2.41
N ASP A 115 -1.27 16.53 3.68
CA ASP A 115 -0.04 17.00 4.27
C ASP A 115 1.11 16.03 3.91
N PHE A 116 1.86 16.36 2.85
CA PHE A 116 2.99 15.54 2.40
C PHE A 116 4.18 15.59 3.36
N GLU A 117 4.28 16.61 4.22
CA GLU A 117 5.29 16.63 5.29
C GLU A 117 4.98 15.55 6.34
N ALA A 118 3.71 15.35 6.70
CA ALA A 118 3.31 14.25 7.59
C ALA A 118 3.62 12.87 6.99
N VAL A 119 3.52 12.72 5.66
CA VAL A 119 3.94 11.49 4.97
C VAL A 119 5.44 11.30 5.05
N ALA A 120 6.22 12.37 4.80
CA ALA A 120 7.68 12.34 4.90
C ALA A 120 8.14 12.03 6.34
N ASP A 121 7.49 12.66 7.35
CA ASP A 121 7.74 12.37 8.77
C ASP A 121 7.53 10.89 9.09
N ALA A 122 6.46 10.28 8.58
CA ALA A 122 6.19 8.86 8.82
C ALA A 122 7.25 7.95 8.20
N VAL A 123 7.78 8.28 7.02
CA VAL A 123 8.87 7.52 6.39
C VAL A 123 10.16 7.65 7.19
N VAL A 124 10.50 8.87 7.63
CA VAL A 124 11.69 9.13 8.46
C VAL A 124 11.55 8.42 9.82
N GLN A 125 10.35 8.46 10.43
CA GLN A 125 10.09 7.74 11.68
C GLN A 125 10.20 6.23 11.50
N ALA A 126 9.74 5.69 10.36
CA ALA A 126 9.92 4.27 10.05
C ALA A 126 11.38 3.87 9.96
N ALA A 127 12.26 4.72 9.42
CA ALA A 127 13.71 4.48 9.38
C ALA A 127 14.36 4.53 10.77
N GLN A 128 13.72 5.16 11.77
CA GLN A 128 14.18 5.16 13.16
C GLN A 128 13.64 3.94 13.95
N ASP A 129 12.41 3.55 13.67
CA ASP A 129 11.72 2.47 14.39
C ASP A 129 12.13 1.06 13.86
N TYR A 130 12.49 0.97 12.58
CA TYR A 130 12.78 -0.27 11.88
C TYR A 130 14.13 -0.18 11.14
N ASP A 131 14.66 -1.31 10.73
CA ASP A 131 15.79 -1.38 9.81
C ASP A 131 15.27 -1.23 8.36
N LEU A 132 14.83 -0.02 8.02
CA LEU A 132 14.26 0.32 6.71
C LEU A 132 15.39 0.40 5.67
N ARG A 133 15.40 -0.54 4.72
CA ARG A 133 16.47 -0.64 3.72
C ARG A 133 16.22 0.20 2.50
N MET A 134 15.01 0.15 1.96
CA MET A 134 14.62 0.92 0.78
C MET A 134 13.18 1.40 0.87
N VAL A 135 12.90 2.55 0.23
CA VAL A 135 11.54 3.07 0.01
C VAL A 135 11.33 3.30 -1.47
N GLY A 136 10.38 2.57 -2.05
CA GLY A 136 9.96 2.71 -3.44
C GLY A 136 8.80 3.67 -3.62
N PHE A 137 8.77 4.36 -4.75
CA PHE A 137 7.66 5.27 -5.11
C PHE A 137 7.45 5.34 -6.62
N ASP A 138 6.24 5.75 -7.04
CA ASP A 138 5.97 6.07 -8.44
C ASP A 138 6.54 7.44 -8.80
N PRO A 139 7.51 7.53 -9.74
CA PRO A 139 8.15 8.79 -10.09
C PRO A 139 7.18 9.82 -10.70
N TYR A 140 6.02 9.41 -11.19
CA TYR A 140 5.10 10.30 -11.90
C TYR A 140 4.48 11.39 -11.00
N LEU A 141 4.21 11.11 -9.72
CA LEU A 141 3.60 12.05 -8.77
C LEU A 141 4.52 12.39 -7.60
N GLY A 142 5.56 11.60 -7.36
CA GLY A 142 6.30 11.63 -6.11
C GLY A 142 7.61 12.41 -6.09
N ALA A 143 8.11 12.92 -7.21
CA ALA A 143 9.49 13.40 -7.32
C ALA A 143 9.89 14.44 -6.25
N THR A 144 9.07 15.46 -5.99
CA THR A 144 9.37 16.51 -5.01
C THR A 144 9.34 16.00 -3.57
N VAL A 145 8.29 15.23 -3.21
CA VAL A 145 8.15 14.67 -1.86
C VAL A 145 9.27 13.67 -1.58
N MET A 146 9.61 12.84 -2.57
CA MET A 146 10.67 11.86 -2.44
C MET A 146 12.07 12.49 -2.41
N GLN A 147 12.26 13.65 -3.04
CA GLN A 147 13.50 14.40 -2.88
C GLN A 147 13.67 14.92 -1.43
N ASN A 148 12.62 15.48 -0.83
CA ASN A 148 12.61 15.85 0.59
C ASN A 148 12.95 14.64 1.49
N ILE A 149 12.31 13.49 1.25
CA ILE A 149 12.59 12.26 2.00
C ILE A 149 14.06 11.83 1.83
N ARG A 150 14.62 11.87 0.61
CA ARG A 150 16.05 11.55 0.37
C ARG A 150 16.97 12.46 1.19
N GLU A 151 16.71 13.76 1.21
CA GLU A 151 17.51 14.72 1.97
C GLU A 151 17.45 14.45 3.47
N ARG A 152 16.29 14.13 4.00
CA ARG A 152 16.08 13.83 5.43
C ARG A 152 16.65 12.46 5.85
N LEU A 153 16.75 11.52 4.93
CA LEU A 153 17.37 10.20 5.15
C LEU A 153 18.87 10.18 4.82
N ALA A 154 19.44 11.30 4.38
CA ALA A 154 20.85 11.38 4.05
C ALA A 154 21.73 10.96 5.23
N GLY A 155 22.66 10.03 5.00
CA GLY A 155 23.53 9.45 6.03
C GLY A 155 22.93 8.27 6.80
N THR A 156 21.70 7.87 6.52
CA THR A 156 21.11 6.60 6.98
C THR A 156 21.42 5.47 5.98
N VAL A 157 21.04 4.24 6.34
CA VAL A 157 21.15 3.07 5.43
C VAL A 157 19.99 2.95 4.44
N THR A 158 18.99 3.83 4.54
CA THR A 158 17.77 3.76 3.73
C THR A 158 17.99 4.37 2.35
N GLU A 159 17.73 3.60 1.31
CA GLU A 159 17.73 4.08 -0.08
C GLU A 159 16.31 4.45 -0.53
N VAL A 160 16.21 5.47 -1.41
CA VAL A 160 14.95 5.91 -2.00
C VAL A 160 14.99 5.64 -3.50
N VAL A 161 14.13 4.74 -3.99
CA VAL A 161 14.18 4.18 -5.33
C VAL A 161 12.87 4.43 -6.12
N GLU A 162 12.99 4.52 -7.42
CA GLU A 162 11.84 4.67 -8.32
C GLU A 162 11.29 3.31 -8.75
N ILE A 163 9.99 3.13 -8.60
CA ILE A 163 9.25 1.93 -9.04
C ILE A 163 8.19 2.36 -10.08
N PRO A 164 8.55 2.43 -11.37
CA PRO A 164 7.61 2.81 -12.42
C PRO A 164 6.42 1.85 -12.49
N GLN A 165 5.18 2.39 -12.54
CA GLN A 165 3.95 1.58 -12.55
C GLN A 165 3.57 1.08 -13.96
N GLY A 166 4.54 0.86 -14.83
CA GLY A 166 4.36 0.17 -16.11
C GLY A 166 3.97 -1.29 -15.90
N ILE A 167 3.15 -1.85 -16.81
CA ILE A 167 2.66 -3.23 -16.66
C ILE A 167 3.79 -4.25 -16.54
N ARG A 168 4.90 -4.04 -17.25
CA ARG A 168 6.07 -4.95 -17.21
C ARG A 168 6.84 -4.88 -15.90
N THR A 169 6.86 -3.73 -15.24
CA THR A 169 7.54 -3.52 -13.94
C THR A 169 6.70 -4.07 -12.79
N ILE A 170 5.39 -3.80 -12.82
CA ILE A 170 4.49 -4.12 -11.71
C ILE A 170 3.96 -5.57 -11.76
N SER A 171 3.88 -6.19 -12.94
CA SER A 171 3.31 -7.53 -13.07
C SER A 171 4.09 -8.61 -12.31
N PRO A 172 5.44 -8.71 -12.39
CA PRO A 172 6.18 -9.71 -11.65
C PRO A 172 5.96 -9.64 -10.12
N PRO A 173 6.13 -8.48 -9.45
CA PRO A 173 5.86 -8.38 -8.02
C PRO A 173 4.40 -8.64 -7.66
N MET A 174 3.42 -8.24 -8.50
CA MET A 174 2.02 -8.56 -8.25
C MET A 174 1.74 -10.06 -8.28
N LYS A 175 2.28 -10.78 -9.26
CA LYS A 175 2.10 -12.24 -9.38
C LYS A 175 2.74 -12.97 -8.20
N GLU A 176 3.94 -12.55 -7.77
CA GLU A 176 4.58 -13.16 -6.62
C GLU A 176 3.87 -12.79 -5.31
N LEU A 177 3.44 -11.56 -5.12
CA LEU A 177 2.64 -11.16 -3.97
C LEU A 177 1.32 -11.95 -3.90
N GLU A 178 0.64 -12.17 -5.05
CA GLU A 178 -0.54 -13.01 -5.13
C GLU A 178 -0.24 -14.45 -4.69
N ARG A 179 0.88 -15.03 -5.17
CA ARG A 179 1.31 -16.37 -4.78
C ARG A 179 1.50 -16.46 -3.26
N LEU A 180 2.21 -15.51 -2.67
CA LEU A 180 2.47 -15.46 -1.23
C LEU A 180 1.19 -15.30 -0.40
N ILE A 181 0.27 -14.44 -0.83
CA ILE A 181 -1.04 -14.26 -0.15
C ILE A 181 -1.84 -15.56 -0.22
N ARG A 182 -1.91 -16.22 -1.38
CA ARG A 182 -2.64 -17.50 -1.56
C ARG A 182 -2.02 -18.65 -0.78
N ALA A 183 -0.70 -18.65 -0.62
CA ALA A 183 0.04 -19.63 0.18
C ALA A 183 0.00 -19.32 1.70
N HIS A 184 -0.62 -18.21 2.13
CA HIS A 184 -0.57 -17.70 3.51
C HIS A 184 0.85 -17.39 4.00
N GLU A 185 1.77 -17.10 3.09
CA GLU A 185 3.15 -16.69 3.36
C GLU A 185 3.32 -15.18 3.48
N MET A 186 2.37 -14.39 2.98
CA MET A 186 2.26 -12.95 3.17
C MET A 186 1.09 -12.64 4.09
N LEU A 187 1.39 -12.10 5.26
CA LEU A 187 0.42 -11.65 6.25
C LEU A 187 0.28 -10.12 6.21
N HIS A 188 -0.74 -9.60 6.83
CA HIS A 188 -0.93 -8.15 7.00
C HIS A 188 -1.41 -7.82 8.40
N VAL A 189 -0.94 -6.70 8.95
CA VAL A 189 -1.49 -6.11 10.18
C VAL A 189 -2.94 -5.68 9.92
N HIS A 190 -3.81 -5.89 10.90
CA HIS A 190 -5.22 -5.52 10.80
C HIS A 190 -5.38 -4.02 10.49
N ASN A 191 -6.04 -3.74 9.36
CA ASN A 191 -6.41 -2.38 8.95
C ASN A 191 -7.62 -2.44 8.01
N THR A 192 -8.77 -1.92 8.46
CA THR A 192 -10.02 -1.99 7.69
C THR A 192 -10.00 -1.10 6.44
N ALA A 193 -9.26 0.00 6.44
CA ALA A 193 -9.09 0.84 5.26
C ALA A 193 -8.25 0.11 4.18
N ALA A 194 -7.18 -0.57 4.59
CA ALA A 194 -6.38 -1.41 3.69
C ALA A 194 -7.21 -2.57 3.11
N ARG A 195 -8.04 -3.22 3.95
CA ARG A 195 -8.97 -4.26 3.50
C ARG A 195 -9.93 -3.75 2.42
N GLN A 196 -10.47 -2.54 2.60
CA GLN A 196 -11.37 -1.94 1.62
C GLN A 196 -10.64 -1.59 0.31
N CYS A 197 -9.43 -1.02 0.38
CA CYS A 197 -8.60 -0.77 -0.80
C CYS A 197 -8.30 -2.07 -1.56
N PHE A 198 -8.03 -3.15 -0.85
CA PHE A 198 -7.79 -4.47 -1.44
C PHE A 198 -9.04 -5.02 -2.15
N LEU A 199 -10.20 -4.92 -1.52
CA LEU A 199 -11.50 -5.34 -2.10
C LEU A 199 -11.83 -4.55 -3.37
N ASN A 200 -11.49 -3.27 -3.40
CA ASN A 200 -11.78 -2.37 -4.53
C ASN A 200 -10.89 -2.65 -5.74
N LEU A 201 -9.67 -3.19 -5.53
CA LEU A 201 -8.68 -3.34 -6.58
C LEU A 201 -9.21 -4.16 -7.75
N ARG A 202 -9.01 -3.64 -8.94
CA ARG A 202 -9.24 -4.34 -10.20
C ARG A 202 -7.96 -4.32 -11.03
N CYS A 203 -7.74 -5.38 -11.77
CA CYS A 203 -6.58 -5.55 -12.62
C CYS A 203 -6.97 -5.51 -14.10
N VAL A 204 -6.04 -5.08 -14.92
CA VAL A 204 -6.06 -5.29 -16.37
C VAL A 204 -4.89 -6.21 -16.72
N SER A 205 -5.08 -7.05 -17.74
CA SER A 205 -4.03 -7.89 -18.30
C SER A 205 -3.71 -7.47 -19.74
N ASP A 206 -2.48 -7.69 -20.17
CA ASP A 206 -2.08 -7.64 -21.57
C ASP A 206 -2.11 -9.05 -22.22
N ASP A 207 -1.77 -9.12 -23.51
CA ASP A 207 -1.77 -10.38 -24.28
C ASP A 207 -0.70 -11.39 -23.79
N ASN A 208 0.27 -10.95 -22.99
CA ASN A 208 1.30 -11.79 -22.36
C ASN A 208 0.94 -12.15 -20.91
N GLU A 209 -0.33 -11.98 -20.53
CA GLU A 209 -0.83 -12.23 -19.17
C GLU A 209 -0.15 -11.39 -18.07
N ASN A 210 0.53 -10.29 -18.44
CA ASN A 210 0.99 -9.34 -17.44
C ASN A 210 -0.20 -8.60 -16.85
N ILE A 211 -0.18 -8.36 -15.55
CA ILE A 211 -1.25 -7.70 -14.81
C ILE A 211 -0.78 -6.40 -14.18
N LYS A 212 -1.67 -5.43 -14.06
CA LYS A 212 -1.46 -4.23 -13.25
C LYS A 212 -2.76 -3.70 -12.67
N PRO A 213 -2.70 -2.90 -11.57
CA PRO A 213 -3.85 -2.20 -11.03
C PRO A 213 -4.46 -1.22 -12.03
N THR A 214 -5.77 -1.00 -11.94
CA THR A 214 -6.45 0.02 -12.75
C THR A 214 -7.44 0.83 -11.93
N LYS A 215 -7.16 2.13 -11.70
CA LYS A 215 -8.07 3.07 -11.02
C LYS A 215 -9.39 3.24 -11.78
N LYS A 216 -9.38 3.23 -13.12
CA LYS A 216 -10.57 3.44 -13.95
C LYS A 216 -11.68 2.39 -13.79
N ARG A 217 -11.34 1.20 -13.34
CA ARG A 217 -12.26 0.07 -13.20
C ARG A 217 -12.44 -0.38 -11.74
N SER A 218 -11.68 0.20 -10.82
CA SER A 218 -11.81 -0.02 -9.38
C SER A 218 -13.08 0.66 -8.86
N ARG A 219 -13.70 0.06 -7.84
CA ARG A 219 -14.98 0.52 -7.28
C ARG A 219 -14.81 1.56 -6.18
N GLY A 220 -13.64 2.13 -6.02
CA GLY A 220 -13.25 3.08 -4.98
C GLY A 220 -11.74 3.17 -4.89
N ARG A 221 -11.25 3.65 -3.77
CA ARG A 221 -9.82 3.89 -3.54
C ARG A 221 -9.06 2.59 -3.41
N ILE A 222 -7.84 2.55 -3.98
CA ILE A 222 -6.97 1.37 -4.03
C ILE A 222 -5.53 1.68 -3.55
N ASP A 223 -5.29 2.90 -3.11
CA ASP A 223 -3.96 3.48 -2.93
C ASP A 223 -3.12 2.71 -1.90
N ILE A 224 -3.72 2.24 -0.78
CA ILE A 224 -3.00 1.40 0.18
C ILE A 224 -2.55 0.07 -0.45
N THR A 225 -3.37 -0.54 -1.31
CA THR A 225 -2.98 -1.77 -1.99
C THR A 225 -1.91 -1.52 -3.05
N VAL A 226 -1.95 -0.38 -3.74
CA VAL A 226 -0.91 0.02 -4.70
C VAL A 226 0.41 0.27 -3.96
N ALA A 227 0.39 1.00 -2.84
CA ALA A 227 1.56 1.19 -1.98
C ALA A 227 2.14 -0.15 -1.48
N TRP A 228 1.28 -1.13 -1.15
CA TRP A 228 1.74 -2.48 -0.79
C TRP A 228 2.46 -3.18 -1.94
N ILE A 229 1.92 -3.11 -3.16
CA ILE A 229 2.56 -3.66 -4.35
C ILE A 229 3.92 -2.98 -4.59
N ILE A 230 4.01 -1.65 -4.43
CA ILE A 230 5.26 -0.90 -4.55
C ILE A 230 6.26 -1.36 -3.47
N ALA A 231 5.83 -1.45 -2.20
CA ALA A 231 6.68 -1.91 -1.10
C ALA A 231 7.25 -3.31 -1.37
N PHE A 232 6.41 -4.21 -1.85
CA PHE A 232 6.83 -5.57 -2.20
C PHE A 232 7.77 -5.58 -3.41
N ALA A 233 7.50 -4.77 -4.43
CA ALA A 233 8.40 -4.61 -5.58
C ALA A 233 9.77 -4.04 -5.17
N THR A 234 9.80 -3.20 -4.14
CA THR A 234 11.04 -2.62 -3.58
C THR A 234 11.86 -3.70 -2.84
N ALA A 235 11.20 -4.70 -2.28
CA ALA A 235 11.83 -5.79 -1.52
C ALA A 235 12.37 -6.94 -2.40
N MET A 236 11.96 -7.00 -3.68
CA MET A 236 12.40 -8.03 -4.66
C MET A 236 13.70 -7.66 -5.35
#